data_e85426b30d58b7d88cf4a0205b7d3cb2
#
_entry.id   e85426b30d58b7d88cf4a0205b7d3cb2
#
_cell.length_a   1.000
_cell.length_b   1.000
_cell.length_c   1.000
_cell.angle_alpha   90.00
_cell.angle_beta   90.00
_cell.angle_gamma   90.00
#
_symmetry.space_group_name_H-M   'P 1'
#
loop_
_entity.id
_entity.type
_entity.pdbx_description
1 polymer ?
#
loop_
_entity_poly.entity_id
_entity_poly.type
_entity_poly.pdbx_seq_one_letter_code
_entity_poly.pdbx_strand_id
1 'polypeptide(L)'
;MLALEWTKKVREVMAQIEDTQLDNIRKAAEIMADSIQAERWVHTFGCGHANLPIEEMYPRIGGFVGFHPLCELPLTSFTHIIGDMGINQFLFLERCEGFGNTIMDSYNFAKRGCIWLFSHTGINAVNIDVALKAKELGM
;
A
#
# COMPACT_ATOMS: atom_id res chain seq x y z
N MET A 1 21.93 -1.36 26.78
CA MET A 1 21.04 -0.16 26.62
C MET A 1 20.06 -0.48 25.51
N LEU A 2 18.73 -0.49 25.80
CA LEU A 2 17.66 -0.92 24.87
C LEU A 2 17.74 -0.27 23.47
N ALA A 3 18.09 1.01 23.39
CA ALA A 3 18.23 1.70 22.10
C ALA A 3 19.30 1.06 21.20
N LEU A 4 20.43 0.65 21.77
CA LEU A 4 21.51 -0.01 21.00
C LEU A 4 21.11 -1.43 20.57
N GLU A 5 20.39 -2.15 21.41
CA GLU A 5 19.86 -3.48 21.08
C GLU A 5 18.84 -3.39 19.96
N TRP A 6 17.94 -2.39 20.02
CA TRP A 6 16.98 -2.10 18.95
C TRP A 6 17.69 -1.80 17.64
N THR A 7 18.68 -0.88 17.67
CA THR A 7 19.44 -0.52 16.46
C THR A 7 20.17 -1.72 15.85
N LYS A 8 20.74 -2.60 16.71
CA LYS A 8 21.35 -3.84 16.25
C LYS A 8 20.34 -4.73 15.55
N LYS A 9 19.15 -4.90 16.14
CA LYS A 9 18.09 -5.71 15.54
C LYS A 9 17.59 -5.16 14.19
N VAL A 10 17.46 -3.84 14.07
CA VAL A 10 17.11 -3.20 12.78
C VAL A 10 18.15 -3.52 11.70
N ARG A 11 19.45 -3.43 12.03
CA ARG A 11 20.53 -3.75 11.07
C ARG A 11 20.50 -5.22 10.65
N GLU A 12 20.22 -6.15 11.58
CA GLU A 12 20.07 -7.57 11.27
C GLU A 12 18.92 -7.82 10.28
N VAL A 13 17.76 -7.16 10.50
CA VAL A 13 16.61 -7.26 9.58
C VAL A 13 16.94 -6.65 8.22
N MET A 14 17.62 -5.50 8.18
CA MET A 14 18.03 -4.88 6.91
C MET A 14 18.97 -5.79 6.13
N ALA A 15 19.98 -6.38 6.78
CA ALA A 15 20.88 -7.34 6.14
C ALA A 15 20.11 -8.57 5.61
N GLN A 16 19.15 -9.08 6.38
CA GLN A 16 18.31 -10.18 5.93
C GLN A 16 17.48 -9.83 4.68
N ILE A 17 16.96 -8.62 4.60
CA ILE A 17 16.24 -8.13 3.40
C ILE A 17 17.21 -8.06 2.21
N GLU A 18 18.40 -7.49 2.38
CA GLU A 18 19.42 -7.43 1.34
C GLU A 18 19.80 -8.84 0.84
N ASP A 19 19.99 -9.80 1.74
CA ASP A 19 20.38 -11.16 1.39
C ASP A 19 19.26 -11.97 0.70
N THR A 20 17.99 -11.69 1.02
CA THR A 20 16.89 -12.59 0.63
C THR A 20 15.85 -11.98 -0.29
N GLN A 21 15.75 -10.64 -0.39
CA GLN A 21 14.63 -9.97 -1.08
C GLN A 21 15.03 -9.17 -2.32
N LEU A 22 16.31 -8.98 -2.61
CA LEU A 22 16.73 -8.14 -3.75
C LEU A 22 16.14 -8.58 -5.09
N ASP A 23 16.03 -9.87 -5.35
CA ASP A 23 15.46 -10.38 -6.59
C ASP A 23 13.94 -10.11 -6.67
N ASN A 24 13.23 -10.20 -5.55
CA ASN A 24 11.82 -9.86 -5.48
C ASN A 24 11.60 -8.35 -5.65
N ILE A 25 12.46 -7.53 -5.04
CA ILE A 25 12.45 -6.08 -5.20
C ILE A 25 12.69 -5.69 -6.67
N ARG A 26 13.66 -6.30 -7.34
CA ARG A 26 13.91 -6.08 -8.78
C ARG A 26 12.70 -6.41 -9.63
N LYS A 27 12.12 -7.60 -9.44
CA LYS A 27 10.91 -8.01 -10.18
C LYS A 27 9.76 -7.02 -9.99
N ALA A 28 9.52 -6.58 -8.75
CA ALA A 28 8.50 -5.57 -8.47
C ALA A 28 8.82 -4.25 -9.19
N ALA A 29 10.08 -3.79 -9.14
CA ALA A 29 10.51 -2.58 -9.83
C ALA A 29 10.34 -2.66 -11.34
N GLU A 30 10.68 -3.81 -11.96
CA GLU A 30 10.47 -4.07 -13.38
C GLU A 30 9.00 -3.99 -13.77
N ILE A 31 8.11 -4.65 -13.03
CA ILE A 31 6.65 -4.59 -13.26
C ILE A 31 6.14 -3.14 -13.20
N MET A 32 6.59 -2.38 -12.22
CA MET A 32 6.20 -0.97 -12.07
C MET A 32 6.75 -0.12 -13.21
N ALA A 33 8.01 -0.32 -13.60
CA ALA A 33 8.65 0.39 -14.71
C ALA A 33 7.94 0.11 -16.05
N ASP A 34 7.63 -1.16 -16.33
CA ASP A 34 6.89 -1.57 -17.52
C ASP A 34 5.49 -0.94 -17.57
N SER A 35 4.83 -0.85 -16.42
CA SER A 35 3.53 -0.18 -16.30
C SER A 35 3.65 1.30 -16.70
N ILE A 36 4.62 2.01 -16.15
CA ILE A 36 4.85 3.44 -16.43
C ILE A 36 5.27 3.65 -17.89
N GLN A 37 6.17 2.83 -18.44
CA GLN A 37 6.60 2.91 -19.83
C GLN A 37 5.44 2.68 -20.81
N ALA A 38 4.47 1.86 -20.44
CA ALA A 38 3.25 1.62 -21.20
C ALA A 38 2.19 2.72 -21.01
N GLU A 39 2.54 3.87 -20.43
CA GLU A 39 1.65 4.98 -20.09
C GLU A 39 0.48 4.56 -19.16
N ARG A 40 0.75 3.63 -18.26
CA ARG A 40 -0.19 3.14 -17.25
C ARG A 40 0.24 3.58 -15.86
N TRP A 41 -0.65 3.46 -14.91
CA TRP A 41 -0.38 3.83 -13.52
C TRP A 41 0.14 2.65 -12.70
N VAL A 42 1.00 2.97 -11.75
CA VAL A 42 1.25 2.14 -10.58
C VAL A 42 0.28 2.61 -9.48
N HIS A 43 -0.80 1.88 -9.30
CA HIS A 43 -1.73 2.17 -8.22
C HIS A 43 -1.13 1.74 -6.89
N THR A 44 -1.42 2.48 -5.83
CA THR A 44 -0.92 2.15 -4.49
C THR A 44 -2.07 2.16 -3.49
N PHE A 45 -2.11 1.17 -2.60
CA PHE A 45 -3.16 1.05 -1.60
C PHE A 45 -2.61 0.45 -0.29
N GLY A 46 -3.14 0.90 0.84
CA GLY A 46 -2.84 0.39 2.17
C GLY A 46 -3.81 0.96 3.21
N CYS A 47 -3.94 0.27 4.34
CA CYS A 47 -4.82 0.68 5.43
C CYS A 47 -4.00 1.14 6.65
N GLY A 48 -4.43 2.22 7.31
CA GLY A 48 -3.83 2.75 8.52
C GLY A 48 -2.34 3.10 8.34
N HIS A 49 -1.48 2.55 9.17
CA HIS A 49 -0.03 2.80 9.08
C HIS A 49 0.60 2.26 7.79
N ALA A 50 0.00 1.25 7.16
CA ALA A 50 0.43 0.76 5.87
C ALA A 50 0.13 1.75 4.72
N ASN A 51 -0.69 2.77 4.95
CA ASN A 51 -0.93 3.86 4.00
C ASN A 51 0.14 4.98 4.09
N LEU A 52 0.95 5.05 5.16
CA LEU A 52 1.97 6.10 5.31
C LEU A 52 2.96 6.18 4.14
N PRO A 53 3.50 5.09 3.59
CA PRO A 53 4.35 5.16 2.41
C PRO A 53 3.65 5.78 1.21
N ILE A 54 2.34 5.60 1.07
CA ILE A 54 1.52 6.14 0.00
C ILE A 54 1.33 7.65 0.19
N GLU A 55 0.99 8.07 1.39
CA GLU A 55 0.85 9.48 1.77
C GLU A 55 2.17 10.25 1.62
N GLU A 56 3.31 9.59 1.89
CA GLU A 56 4.64 10.17 1.68
C GLU A 56 5.00 10.29 0.19
N MET A 57 4.56 9.37 -0.66
CA MET A 57 4.84 9.43 -2.10
C MET A 57 3.99 10.46 -2.83
N TYR A 58 2.83 10.83 -2.32
CA TYR A 58 1.86 11.70 -3.00
C TYR A 58 1.13 12.66 -2.04
N PRO A 59 0.89 13.91 -2.42
CA PRO A 59 1.55 14.65 -3.48
C PRO A 59 2.91 15.21 -3.00
N ARG A 60 3.97 14.90 -3.70
CA ARG A 60 5.31 15.32 -3.28
C ARG A 60 6.12 15.89 -4.44
N ILE A 61 6.75 17.05 -4.21
CA ILE A 61 7.74 17.62 -5.15
C ILE A 61 8.97 16.69 -5.18
N GLY A 62 9.34 16.23 -6.38
CA GLY A 62 10.45 15.29 -6.56
C GLY A 62 10.05 13.81 -6.37
N GLY A 63 8.76 13.51 -6.20
CA GLY A 63 8.25 12.14 -6.24
C GLY A 63 8.28 11.53 -7.64
N PHE A 64 8.14 10.22 -7.73
CA PHE A 64 8.07 9.52 -9.01
C PHE A 64 6.77 9.83 -9.74
N VAL A 65 6.88 10.14 -11.03
CA VAL A 65 5.72 10.25 -11.93
C VAL A 65 5.21 8.84 -12.23
N GLY A 66 3.89 8.68 -12.31
CA GLY A 66 3.27 7.40 -12.67
C GLY A 66 2.67 6.64 -11.50
N PHE A 67 2.80 7.13 -10.28
CA PHE A 67 2.11 6.58 -9.12
C PHE A 67 0.74 7.22 -8.91
N HIS A 68 -0.27 6.40 -8.62
CA HIS A 68 -1.64 6.81 -8.36
C HIS A 68 -2.13 6.24 -7.03
N PRO A 69 -2.27 7.07 -5.99
CA PRO A 69 -2.72 6.61 -4.68
C PRO A 69 -4.22 6.34 -4.66
N LEU A 70 -4.62 5.25 -4.04
CA LEU A 70 -5.99 4.94 -3.66
C LEU A 70 -6.09 5.20 -2.15
N CYS A 71 -6.35 6.45 -1.77
CA CYS A 71 -6.37 6.89 -0.39
C CYS A 71 -7.81 7.16 0.07
N GLU A 72 -8.37 6.20 0.79
CA GLU A 72 -9.68 6.36 1.40
C GLU A 72 -9.53 6.93 2.82
N LEU A 73 -10.07 8.11 3.06
CA LEU A 73 -9.91 8.82 4.33
C LEU A 73 -10.20 7.95 5.58
N PRO A 74 -11.27 7.11 5.61
CA PRO A 74 -11.53 6.23 6.75
C PRO A 74 -10.48 5.14 6.97
N LEU A 75 -9.63 4.87 5.99
CA LEU A 75 -8.60 3.84 6.00
C LEU A 75 -7.18 4.41 6.08
N THR A 76 -7.02 5.73 6.12
CA THR A 76 -5.71 6.40 6.24
C THR A 76 -5.26 6.49 7.69
N SER A 77 -3.99 6.84 7.91
CA SER A 77 -3.46 7.10 9.25
C SER A 77 -4.04 8.34 9.92
N PHE A 78 -4.70 9.23 9.17
CA PHE A 78 -5.31 10.45 9.68
C PHE A 78 -6.62 10.22 10.45
N THR A 79 -7.24 9.04 10.34
CA THR A 79 -8.53 8.76 10.99
C THR A 79 -8.50 8.93 12.50
N HIS A 80 -7.39 8.62 13.16
CA HIS A 80 -7.25 8.80 14.61
C HIS A 80 -6.99 10.26 15.03
N ILE A 81 -6.74 11.16 14.08
CA ILE A 81 -6.62 12.60 14.33
C ILE A 81 -7.99 13.30 14.29
N ILE A 82 -8.94 12.73 13.55
CA ILE A 82 -10.29 13.31 13.35
C ILE A 82 -11.18 13.12 14.58
N GLY A 83 -10.72 12.40 15.60
CA GLY A 83 -11.40 12.19 16.86
C GLY A 83 -11.27 10.75 17.37
N ASP A 84 -11.63 10.54 18.64
CA ASP A 84 -11.47 9.24 19.32
C ASP A 84 -12.16 8.07 18.61
N MET A 85 -13.24 8.35 17.89
CA MET A 85 -14.00 7.35 17.14
C MET A 85 -13.32 6.92 15.84
N GLY A 86 -12.33 7.66 15.35
CA GLY A 86 -11.64 7.36 14.11
C GLY A 86 -10.95 5.99 14.12
N ILE A 87 -10.29 5.63 15.22
CA ILE A 87 -9.62 4.33 15.37
C ILE A 87 -10.62 3.18 15.31
N ASN A 88 -11.75 3.30 16.03
CA ASN A 88 -12.77 2.26 16.07
C ASN A 88 -13.42 2.05 14.69
N GLN A 89 -13.71 3.13 13.96
CA GLN A 89 -14.22 3.04 12.59
C GLN A 89 -13.21 2.39 11.66
N PHE A 90 -11.95 2.81 11.72
CA PHE A 90 -10.87 2.24 10.93
C PHE A 90 -10.72 0.73 11.17
N LEU A 91 -10.61 0.31 12.43
CA LEU A 91 -10.47 -1.11 12.79
C LEU A 91 -11.67 -1.97 12.38
N PHE A 92 -12.85 -1.39 12.32
CA PHE A 92 -14.04 -2.05 11.79
C PHE A 92 -13.97 -2.15 10.26
N LEU A 93 -13.73 -1.02 9.59
CA LEU A 93 -13.75 -0.94 8.12
C LEU A 93 -12.67 -1.80 7.48
N GLU A 94 -11.46 -1.85 8.03
CA GLU A 94 -10.37 -2.68 7.47
C GLU A 94 -10.66 -4.19 7.49
N ARG A 95 -11.66 -4.61 8.30
CA ARG A 95 -12.12 -5.99 8.42
C ARG A 95 -13.45 -6.26 7.73
N CYS A 96 -14.03 -5.24 7.12
CA CYS A 96 -15.32 -5.35 6.45
C CYS A 96 -15.13 -6.00 5.08
N GLU A 97 -15.55 -7.25 4.93
CA GLU A 97 -15.51 -7.97 3.66
C GLU A 97 -16.40 -7.27 2.61
N GLY A 98 -15.89 -7.17 1.40
CA GLY A 98 -16.54 -6.48 0.28
C GLY A 98 -16.29 -4.97 0.23
N PHE A 99 -15.76 -4.36 1.29
CA PHE A 99 -15.48 -2.92 1.28
C PHE A 99 -14.35 -2.56 0.30
N GLY A 100 -13.33 -3.40 0.18
CA GLY A 100 -12.27 -3.24 -0.81
C GLY A 100 -12.79 -3.29 -2.25
N ASN A 101 -13.79 -4.13 -2.54
CA ASN A 101 -14.45 -4.15 -3.85
C ASN A 101 -15.17 -2.84 -4.13
N THR A 102 -15.91 -2.31 -3.15
CA THR A 102 -16.60 -1.02 -3.27
C THR A 102 -15.63 0.12 -3.54
N ILE A 103 -14.47 0.11 -2.88
CA ILE A 103 -13.40 1.08 -3.14
C ILE A 103 -12.93 0.96 -4.59
N MET A 104 -12.56 -0.24 -5.03
CA MET A 104 -12.07 -0.47 -6.39
C MET A 104 -13.11 -0.07 -7.45
N ASP A 105 -14.38 -0.34 -7.22
CA ASP A 105 -15.47 0.02 -8.14
C ASP A 105 -15.70 1.56 -8.20
N SER A 106 -15.20 2.32 -7.24
CA SER A 106 -15.29 3.78 -7.22
C SER A 106 -14.22 4.47 -8.09
N TYR A 107 -13.20 3.75 -8.53
CA TYR A 107 -12.12 4.26 -9.37
C TYR A 107 -12.25 3.79 -10.83
N ASN A 108 -11.78 4.64 -11.75
CA ASN A 108 -11.71 4.26 -13.16
C ASN A 108 -10.32 3.74 -13.52
N PHE A 109 -10.21 2.44 -13.75
CA PHE A 109 -8.99 1.77 -14.18
C PHE A 109 -8.93 1.58 -15.70
N ALA A 110 -9.38 2.55 -16.50
CA ALA A 110 -9.41 2.47 -17.97
C ALA A 110 -8.03 2.16 -18.58
N LYS A 111 -6.97 2.68 -17.97
CA LYS A 111 -5.59 2.30 -18.28
C LYS A 111 -5.07 1.40 -17.17
N ARG A 112 -5.33 0.12 -17.28
CA ARG A 112 -4.85 -0.88 -16.33
C ARG A 112 -3.32 -0.81 -16.23
N GLY A 113 -2.84 -0.77 -15.03
CA GLY A 113 -1.42 -0.81 -14.71
C GLY A 113 -1.12 -1.99 -13.81
N CYS A 114 -0.37 -1.73 -12.78
CA CYS A 114 -0.20 -2.64 -11.66
C CYS A 114 -0.65 -1.96 -10.36
N ILE A 115 -0.82 -2.75 -9.32
CA ILE A 115 -1.12 -2.24 -7.98
C ILE A 115 -0.04 -2.70 -6.99
N TRP A 116 0.46 -1.77 -6.21
CA TRP A 116 1.37 -2.02 -5.10
C TRP A 116 0.60 -1.91 -3.78
N LEU A 117 0.42 -3.04 -3.12
CA LEU A 117 -0.32 -3.15 -1.87
C LEU A 117 0.63 -3.16 -0.68
N PHE A 118 0.34 -2.30 0.29
CA PHE A 118 1.03 -2.24 1.57
C PHE A 118 0.18 -2.89 2.66
N SER A 119 0.74 -3.87 3.35
CA SER A 119 0.07 -4.52 4.48
C SER A 119 1.10 -5.11 5.44
N HIS A 120 0.92 -4.89 6.74
CA HIS A 120 1.78 -5.48 7.77
C HIS A 120 1.54 -6.98 7.95
N THR A 121 0.30 -7.41 7.83
CA THR A 121 -0.10 -8.78 8.15
C THR A 121 -0.63 -9.58 6.96
N GLY A 122 -1.10 -8.90 5.91
CA GLY A 122 -1.73 -9.52 4.76
C GLY A 122 -3.09 -10.18 5.03
N ILE A 123 -3.71 -9.93 6.19
CA ILE A 123 -4.94 -10.61 6.61
C ILE A 123 -6.19 -9.73 6.65
N ASN A 124 -6.05 -8.40 6.53
CA ASN A 124 -7.21 -7.50 6.58
C ASN A 124 -8.06 -7.65 5.33
N ALA A 125 -9.37 -7.79 5.52
CA ALA A 125 -10.33 -8.08 4.46
C ALA A 125 -10.23 -7.08 3.29
N VAL A 126 -10.16 -5.80 3.58
CA VAL A 126 -10.08 -4.75 2.54
C VAL A 126 -8.85 -4.91 1.65
N ASN A 127 -7.67 -5.20 2.22
CA ASN A 127 -6.47 -5.43 1.42
C ASN A 127 -6.58 -6.68 0.53
N ILE A 128 -7.24 -7.73 1.06
CA ILE A 128 -7.49 -8.96 0.30
C ILE A 128 -8.48 -8.71 -0.82
N ASP A 129 -9.59 -8.02 -0.55
CA ASP A 129 -10.58 -7.63 -1.56
C ASP A 129 -9.93 -6.84 -2.70
N VAL A 130 -9.14 -5.81 -2.37
CA VAL A 130 -8.42 -5.00 -3.35
C VAL A 130 -7.46 -5.85 -4.18
N ALA A 131 -6.72 -6.76 -3.56
CA ALA A 131 -5.80 -7.65 -4.27
C ALA A 131 -6.53 -8.58 -5.25
N LEU A 132 -7.64 -9.19 -4.80
CA LEU A 132 -8.44 -10.09 -5.63
C LEU A 132 -9.10 -9.33 -6.78
N LYS A 133 -9.67 -8.16 -6.51
CA LYS A 133 -10.30 -7.31 -7.52
C LYS A 133 -9.29 -6.80 -8.55
N ALA A 134 -8.10 -6.38 -8.13
CA ALA A 134 -7.03 -6.00 -9.04
C ALA A 134 -6.63 -7.15 -9.97
N LYS A 135 -6.52 -8.37 -9.43
CA LYS A 135 -6.25 -9.56 -10.24
C LYS A 135 -7.38 -9.84 -11.25
N GLU A 136 -8.65 -9.72 -10.86
CA GLU A 136 -9.79 -9.84 -11.78
C GLU A 136 -9.73 -8.80 -12.91
N LEU A 137 -9.28 -7.59 -12.61
CA LEU A 137 -9.09 -6.53 -13.58
C LEU A 137 -7.86 -6.72 -14.49
N GLY A 138 -7.02 -7.72 -14.20
CA GLY A 138 -5.81 -8.02 -14.97
C GLY A 138 -4.67 -7.03 -14.71
N MET A 139 -4.59 -6.59 -13.48
CA MET A 139 -3.52 -5.71 -12.96
C MET A 139 -2.40 -6.53 -12.34
#